data_b2396b934e6b33f8cbf57452aa81f0e1
#
_entry.id   b2396b934e6b33f8cbf57452aa81f0e1
#
_cell.length_a   1.000
_cell.length_b   1.000
_cell.length_c   1.000
_cell.angle_alpha   90.00
_cell.angle_beta   90.00
_cell.angle_gamma   90.00
#
_symmetry.space_group_name_H-M   'P 1'
#
loop_
_entity.id
_entity.type
_entity.pdbx_description
1 polymer ?
#
loop_
_entity_poly.entity_id
_entity_poly.type
_entity_poly.pdbx_seq_one_letter_code
_entity_poly.pdbx_strand_id
1 'polypeptide(L)'
;SCVILSINKRSGANEVEVCKRIMSTLEDLKQENPSMEYLVPYEASDYIMQTANNAISNIVMGVLLSAVVVLLFLRRGGPTVTISLSMPFCVLTSFLLMNCFGTTLNMMSLGGIALCIGMVVDNSIVVLENIYRYAGDGHSRYDSCVLGTSEVVSSITASSLTTIAVFLPIGLS
;
A
#
# COMPACT_ATOMS: atom_id res chain seq x y z
N SER A 1 12.74 43.85 -9.85
CA SER A 1 11.65 43.61 -8.89
C SER A 1 10.91 42.35 -9.31
N CYS A 2 10.70 41.43 -8.40
CA CYS A 2 9.90 40.23 -8.64
C CYS A 2 8.67 40.20 -7.74
N VAL A 3 7.62 39.56 -8.18
CA VAL A 3 6.39 39.35 -7.42
C VAL A 3 6.35 37.87 -7.07
N ILE A 4 6.14 37.55 -5.78
CA ILE A 4 5.97 36.17 -5.31
C ILE A 4 4.47 35.95 -5.12
N LEU A 5 3.95 34.91 -5.79
CA LEU A 5 2.58 34.46 -5.66
C LEU A 5 2.59 33.13 -4.90
N SER A 6 1.90 33.07 -3.77
CA SER A 6 1.64 31.84 -3.04
C SER A 6 0.17 31.45 -3.22
N ILE A 7 -0.07 30.31 -3.85
CA ILE A 7 -1.42 29.83 -4.15
C ILE A 7 -1.70 28.61 -3.28
N ASN A 8 -2.74 28.70 -2.45
CA ASN A 8 -3.15 27.61 -1.57
C ASN A 8 -4.50 27.05 -2.03
N LYS A 9 -4.61 25.73 -2.06
CA LYS A 9 -5.87 25.05 -2.39
C LYS A 9 -6.92 25.22 -1.29
N ARG A 10 -8.18 25.18 -1.67
CA ARG A 10 -9.30 25.06 -0.70
C ARG A 10 -9.31 23.67 -0.07
N SER A 11 -9.79 23.59 1.17
CA SER A 11 -10.05 22.31 1.84
C SER A 11 -10.98 21.43 0.97
N GLY A 12 -10.62 20.17 0.77
CA GLY A 12 -11.37 19.21 -0.06
C GLY A 12 -11.06 19.25 -1.57
N ALA A 13 -10.27 20.22 -2.07
CA ALA A 13 -9.88 20.25 -3.49
C ALA A 13 -8.72 19.27 -3.77
N ASN A 14 -8.73 18.67 -4.97
CA ASN A 14 -7.64 17.82 -5.44
C ASN A 14 -6.42 18.68 -5.81
N GLU A 15 -5.32 18.47 -5.10
CA GLU A 15 -4.11 19.28 -5.23
C GLU A 15 -3.47 19.15 -6.62
N VAL A 16 -3.40 17.94 -7.16
CA VAL A 16 -2.83 17.68 -8.50
C VAL A 16 -3.65 18.38 -9.59
N GLU A 17 -4.98 18.36 -9.48
CA GLU A 17 -5.86 19.04 -10.46
C GLU A 17 -5.72 20.55 -10.38
N VAL A 18 -5.64 21.11 -9.16
CA VAL A 18 -5.43 22.53 -8.94
C VAL A 18 -4.08 22.98 -9.53
N CYS A 19 -3.00 22.26 -9.24
CA CYS A 19 -1.68 22.58 -9.80
C CYS A 19 -1.69 22.53 -11.33
N LYS A 20 -2.30 21.51 -11.95
CA LYS A 20 -2.41 21.44 -13.41
C LYS A 20 -3.14 22.64 -14.01
N ARG A 21 -4.23 23.10 -13.39
CA ARG A 21 -4.96 24.28 -13.84
C ARG A 21 -4.14 25.56 -13.69
N ILE A 22 -3.38 25.70 -12.60
CA ILE A 22 -2.48 26.83 -12.39
C ILE A 22 -1.40 26.86 -13.48
N MET A 23 -0.76 25.73 -13.75
CA MET A 23 0.29 25.63 -14.76
C MET A 23 -0.24 25.98 -16.16
N SER A 24 -1.42 25.45 -16.55
CA SER A 24 -2.03 25.81 -17.82
C SER A 24 -2.34 27.32 -17.93
N THR A 25 -2.85 27.91 -16.84
CA THR A 25 -3.12 29.37 -16.82
C THR A 25 -1.84 30.20 -16.91
N LEU A 26 -0.75 29.76 -16.30
CA LEU A 26 0.56 30.40 -16.42
C LEU A 26 1.12 30.33 -17.84
N GLU A 27 0.93 29.20 -18.52
CA GLU A 27 1.31 29.06 -19.92
C GLU A 27 0.49 29.96 -20.84
N ASP A 28 -0.82 30.08 -20.63
CA ASP A 28 -1.69 30.98 -21.37
C ASP A 28 -1.27 32.44 -21.16
N LEU A 29 -1.01 32.86 -19.92
CA LEU A 29 -0.53 34.21 -19.59
C LEU A 29 0.83 34.53 -20.23
N LYS A 30 1.73 33.52 -20.31
CA LYS A 30 3.02 33.68 -20.98
C LYS A 30 2.86 33.87 -22.49
N GLN A 31 1.87 33.22 -23.11
CA GLN A 31 1.55 33.40 -24.53
C GLN A 31 1.00 34.80 -24.80
N GLU A 32 0.14 35.31 -23.91
CA GLU A 32 -0.40 36.67 -24.01
C GLU A 32 0.66 37.75 -23.74
N ASN A 33 1.63 37.44 -22.87
CA ASN A 33 2.70 38.37 -22.49
C ASN A 33 4.08 37.72 -22.63
N PRO A 34 4.69 37.68 -23.82
CA PRO A 34 5.96 37.02 -24.09
C PRO A 34 7.16 37.56 -23.28
N SER A 35 7.06 38.77 -22.73
CA SER A 35 8.07 39.36 -21.83
C SER A 35 7.98 38.89 -20.38
N MET A 36 6.95 38.10 -20.03
CA MET A 36 6.76 37.60 -18.69
C MET A 36 7.63 36.35 -18.50
N GLU A 37 8.54 36.39 -17.53
CA GLU A 37 9.27 35.25 -17.05
C GLU A 37 8.71 34.83 -15.68
N TYR A 38 8.43 33.54 -15.50
CA TYR A 38 8.04 33.00 -14.21
C TYR A 38 8.91 31.81 -13.85
N LEU A 39 9.14 31.63 -12.57
CA LEU A 39 9.83 30.50 -11.99
C LEU A 39 8.89 29.86 -10.97
N VAL A 40 8.68 28.56 -11.07
CA VAL A 40 7.95 27.77 -10.07
C VAL A 40 8.97 27.04 -9.21
N PRO A 41 9.35 27.60 -8.04
CA PRO A 41 10.39 27.02 -7.19
C PRO A 41 9.92 25.75 -6.46
N TYR A 42 8.62 25.59 -6.30
CA TYR A 42 8.02 24.44 -5.62
C TYR A 42 6.64 24.12 -6.23
N GLU A 43 6.47 22.90 -6.67
CA GLU A 43 5.23 22.35 -7.17
C GLU A 43 4.84 21.12 -6.34
N ALA A 44 3.73 21.23 -5.58
CA ALA A 44 3.28 20.17 -4.72
C ALA A 44 2.82 18.92 -5.50
N SER A 45 2.30 19.12 -6.73
CA SER A 45 1.84 17.99 -7.56
C SER A 45 2.97 17.06 -7.97
N ASP A 46 4.15 17.57 -8.30
CA ASP A 46 5.31 16.76 -8.66
C ASP A 46 5.76 15.90 -7.47
N TYR A 47 5.80 16.49 -6.29
CA TYR A 47 6.14 15.78 -5.07
C TYR A 47 5.12 14.65 -4.77
N ILE A 48 3.82 14.93 -4.91
CA ILE A 48 2.74 13.96 -4.71
C ILE A 48 2.85 12.82 -5.74
N MET A 49 3.03 13.16 -7.02
CA MET A 49 3.17 12.15 -8.09
C MET A 49 4.42 11.30 -7.91
N GLN A 50 5.54 11.90 -7.55
CA GLN A 50 6.77 11.18 -7.28
C GLN A 50 6.62 10.25 -6.08
N THR A 51 6.00 10.71 -4.99
CA THR A 51 5.73 9.90 -3.81
C THR A 51 4.79 8.74 -4.12
N ALA A 52 3.72 8.98 -4.90
CA ALA A 52 2.81 7.93 -5.33
C ALA A 52 3.50 6.89 -6.23
N ASN A 53 4.30 7.32 -7.20
CA ASN A 53 5.06 6.41 -8.05
C ASN A 53 6.10 5.60 -7.28
N ASN A 54 6.79 6.21 -6.33
CA ASN A 54 7.72 5.53 -5.45
C ASN A 54 6.99 4.50 -4.58
N ALA A 55 5.80 4.84 -4.05
CA ALA A 55 4.98 3.91 -3.28
C ALA A 55 4.57 2.69 -4.12
N ILE A 56 4.07 2.90 -5.34
CA ILE A 56 3.71 1.81 -6.27
C ILE A 56 4.93 0.95 -6.58
N SER A 57 6.06 1.56 -6.91
CA SER A 57 7.31 0.84 -7.18
C SER A 57 7.76 0.00 -5.99
N ASN A 58 7.70 0.56 -4.78
CA ASN A 58 8.06 -0.15 -3.56
C ASN A 58 7.11 -1.32 -3.26
N ILE A 59 5.81 -1.16 -3.51
CA ILE A 59 4.83 -2.25 -3.39
C ILE A 59 5.14 -3.38 -4.37
N VAL A 60 5.37 -3.05 -5.65
CA VAL A 60 5.71 -4.06 -6.67
C VAL A 60 7.01 -4.79 -6.31
N MET A 61 8.06 -4.04 -5.91
CA MET A 61 9.33 -4.63 -5.49
C MET A 61 9.17 -5.51 -4.24
N GLY A 62 8.37 -5.07 -3.27
CA GLY A 62 8.05 -5.83 -2.06
C GLY A 62 7.33 -7.14 -2.37
N VAL A 63 6.33 -7.11 -3.25
CA VAL A 63 5.62 -8.32 -3.72
C VAL A 63 6.56 -9.29 -4.42
N LEU A 64 7.43 -8.80 -5.32
CA LEU A 64 8.40 -9.64 -6.03
C LEU A 64 9.40 -10.27 -5.05
N LEU A 65 9.96 -9.47 -4.15
CA LEU A 65 10.92 -9.97 -3.16
C LEU A 65 10.28 -11.01 -2.24
N SER A 66 9.07 -10.76 -1.75
CA SER A 66 8.33 -11.71 -0.92
C SER A 66 8.02 -12.99 -1.68
N ALA A 67 7.62 -12.91 -2.95
CA ALA A 67 7.38 -14.09 -3.78
C ALA A 67 8.64 -14.95 -3.93
N VAL A 68 9.81 -14.32 -4.11
CA VAL A 68 11.10 -15.02 -4.18
C VAL A 68 11.41 -15.70 -2.85
N VAL A 69 11.25 -15.00 -1.72
CA VAL A 69 11.49 -15.57 -0.38
C VAL A 69 10.56 -16.76 -0.12
N VAL A 70 9.25 -16.59 -0.37
CA VAL A 70 8.26 -17.66 -0.20
C VAL A 70 8.59 -18.87 -1.08
N LEU A 71 9.00 -18.63 -2.34
CA LEU A 71 9.40 -19.70 -3.26
C LEU A 71 10.63 -20.47 -2.76
N LEU A 72 11.61 -19.77 -2.19
CA LEU A 72 12.82 -20.39 -1.63
C LEU A 72 12.50 -21.27 -0.40
N PHE A 73 11.59 -20.81 0.47
CA PHE A 73 11.21 -21.53 1.68
C PHE A 73 10.29 -22.72 1.38
N LEU A 74 9.19 -22.48 0.68
CA LEU A 74 8.19 -23.52 0.42
C LEU A 74 8.57 -24.46 -0.73
N ARG A 75 9.48 -24.03 -1.63
CA ARG A 75 9.92 -24.78 -2.82
C ARG A 75 8.75 -25.35 -3.66
N ARG A 76 7.58 -24.71 -3.59
CA ARG A 76 6.34 -25.12 -4.29
C ARG A 76 5.69 -23.88 -4.93
N GLY A 77 5.46 -23.95 -6.24
CA GLY A 77 4.91 -22.81 -7.00
C GLY A 77 3.47 -22.47 -6.65
N GLY A 78 2.60 -23.46 -6.36
CA GLY A 78 1.20 -23.24 -6.06
C GLY A 78 0.97 -22.32 -4.83
N PRO A 79 1.51 -22.67 -3.65
CA PRO A 79 1.44 -21.81 -2.47
C PRO A 79 2.00 -20.42 -2.70
N THR A 80 3.13 -20.32 -3.40
CA THR A 80 3.78 -19.04 -3.71
C THR A 80 2.86 -18.11 -4.50
N VAL A 81 2.18 -18.63 -5.53
CA VAL A 81 1.21 -17.86 -6.33
C VAL A 81 0.04 -17.40 -5.45
N THR A 82 -0.50 -18.27 -4.61
CA THR A 82 -1.62 -17.92 -3.72
C THR A 82 -1.26 -16.78 -2.76
N ILE A 83 -0.10 -16.87 -2.10
CA ILE A 83 0.39 -15.84 -1.19
C ILE A 83 0.68 -14.54 -1.97
N SER A 84 1.39 -14.62 -3.09
CA SER A 84 1.72 -13.45 -3.90
C SER A 84 0.47 -12.72 -4.42
N LEU A 85 -0.60 -13.45 -4.72
CA LEU A 85 -1.86 -12.86 -5.16
C LEU A 85 -2.64 -12.19 -4.01
N SER A 86 -2.51 -12.69 -2.79
CA SER A 86 -3.19 -12.09 -1.63
C SER A 86 -2.67 -10.69 -1.29
N MET A 87 -1.40 -10.39 -1.56
CA MET A 87 -0.79 -9.09 -1.27
C MET A 87 -1.47 -7.92 -2.00
N PRO A 88 -1.61 -7.91 -3.35
CA PRO A 88 -2.27 -6.82 -4.05
C PRO A 88 -3.72 -6.66 -3.62
N PHE A 89 -4.44 -7.75 -3.30
CA PHE A 89 -5.80 -7.65 -2.75
C PHE A 89 -5.83 -6.96 -1.39
N CYS A 90 -4.86 -7.25 -0.53
CA CYS A 90 -4.73 -6.59 0.78
C CYS A 90 -4.47 -5.09 0.61
N VAL A 91 -3.58 -4.70 -0.30
CA VAL A 91 -3.28 -3.29 -0.62
C VAL A 91 -4.52 -2.57 -1.16
N LEU A 92 -5.21 -3.17 -2.14
CA LEU A 92 -6.42 -2.59 -2.71
C LEU A 92 -7.52 -2.40 -1.65
N THR A 93 -7.72 -3.41 -0.79
CA THR A 93 -8.66 -3.32 0.32
C THR A 93 -8.28 -2.20 1.29
N SER A 94 -7.00 -2.06 1.61
CA SER A 94 -6.50 -0.97 2.47
C SER A 94 -6.78 0.40 1.86
N PHE A 95 -6.54 0.59 0.56
CA PHE A 95 -6.86 1.85 -0.12
C PHE A 95 -8.36 2.15 -0.16
N LEU A 96 -9.20 1.12 -0.38
CA LEU A 96 -10.65 1.29 -0.32
C LEU A 96 -11.11 1.75 1.07
N LEU A 97 -10.61 1.12 2.13
CA LEU A 97 -10.92 1.50 3.50
C LEU A 97 -10.43 2.92 3.82
N MET A 98 -9.21 3.27 3.44
CA MET A 98 -8.68 4.63 3.60
C MET A 98 -9.59 5.66 2.93
N ASN A 99 -10.04 5.39 1.71
CA ASN A 99 -10.96 6.27 0.99
C ASN A 99 -12.32 6.39 1.71
N CYS A 100 -12.86 5.29 2.24
CA CYS A 100 -14.11 5.30 3.01
C CYS A 100 -14.02 6.10 4.31
N PHE A 101 -12.85 6.06 4.99
CA PHE A 101 -12.60 6.81 6.22
C PHE A 101 -12.04 8.21 5.98
N GLY A 102 -11.87 8.63 4.74
CA GLY A 102 -11.35 9.96 4.39
C GLY A 102 -9.88 10.17 4.78
N THR A 103 -9.14 9.08 5.01
CA THR A 103 -7.71 9.16 5.34
C THR A 103 -6.87 9.38 4.08
N THR A 104 -5.83 10.21 4.20
CA THR A 104 -4.95 10.56 3.08
C THR A 104 -3.73 9.67 3.02
N LEU A 105 -3.23 9.46 1.79
CA LEU A 105 -1.94 8.81 1.58
C LEU A 105 -0.82 9.72 2.07
N ASN A 106 -0.06 9.24 3.05
CA ASN A 106 1.11 9.90 3.58
C ASN A 106 2.18 8.87 3.96
N MET A 107 3.36 9.31 4.37
CA MET A 107 4.47 8.41 4.76
C MET A 107 4.08 7.41 5.85
N MET A 108 3.26 7.84 6.83
CA MET A 108 2.80 6.97 7.92
C MET A 108 1.83 5.89 7.42
N SER A 109 0.84 6.27 6.60
CA SER A 109 -0.13 5.33 6.05
C SER A 109 0.53 4.32 5.10
N LEU A 110 1.49 4.77 4.28
CA LEU A 110 2.25 3.88 3.39
C LEU A 110 3.15 2.93 4.18
N GLY A 111 3.80 3.41 5.25
CA GLY A 111 4.56 2.56 6.17
C GLY A 111 3.70 1.51 6.86
N GLY A 112 2.49 1.91 7.32
CA GLY A 112 1.51 0.99 7.88
C GLY A 112 1.06 -0.10 6.90
N ILE A 113 0.77 0.26 5.66
CA ILE A 113 0.43 -0.71 4.60
C ILE A 113 1.58 -1.68 4.36
N ALA A 114 2.81 -1.20 4.28
CA ALA A 114 3.99 -2.06 4.09
C ALA A 114 4.17 -3.08 5.23
N LEU A 115 3.97 -2.66 6.48
CA LEU A 115 3.99 -3.56 7.64
C LEU A 115 2.86 -4.59 7.58
N CYS A 116 1.64 -4.15 7.23
CA CYS A 116 0.48 -5.05 7.09
C CYS A 116 0.72 -6.12 6.03
N ILE A 117 1.33 -5.78 4.89
CA ILE A 117 1.66 -6.75 3.84
C ILE A 117 2.58 -7.84 4.39
N GLY A 118 3.64 -7.46 5.13
CA GLY A 118 4.55 -8.42 5.76
C GLY A 118 3.82 -9.39 6.68
N MET A 119 2.96 -8.89 7.55
CA MET A 119 2.18 -9.73 8.47
C MET A 119 1.20 -10.67 7.76
N VAL A 120 0.56 -10.22 6.67
CA VAL A 120 -0.34 -11.05 5.87
C VAL A 120 0.44 -12.20 5.22
N VAL A 121 1.64 -11.93 4.74
CA VAL A 121 2.53 -12.95 4.17
C VAL A 121 2.91 -13.98 5.20
N ASP A 122 3.37 -13.55 6.37
CA ASP A 122 3.79 -14.44 7.46
C ASP A 122 2.64 -15.34 7.93
N ASN A 123 1.46 -14.77 8.14
CA ASN A 123 0.26 -15.53 8.51
C ASN A 123 -0.15 -16.52 7.41
N SER A 124 -0.03 -16.12 6.14
CA SER A 124 -0.36 -16.99 5.01
C SER A 124 0.60 -18.17 4.89
N ILE A 125 1.89 -17.95 5.17
CA ILE A 125 2.91 -19.02 5.19
C ILE A 125 2.55 -20.04 6.25
N VAL A 126 2.25 -19.61 7.49
CA VAL A 126 1.90 -20.48 8.61
C VAL A 126 0.67 -21.34 8.29
N VAL A 127 -0.39 -20.73 7.73
CA VAL A 127 -1.61 -21.46 7.34
C VAL A 127 -1.31 -22.51 6.28
N LEU A 128 -0.59 -22.12 5.22
CA LEU A 128 -0.29 -23.05 4.12
C LEU A 128 0.65 -24.17 4.54
N GLU A 129 1.65 -23.88 5.35
CA GLU A 129 2.54 -24.90 5.89
C GLU A 129 1.76 -25.95 6.68
N ASN A 130 0.83 -25.50 7.53
CA ASN A 130 0.00 -26.39 8.32
C ASN A 130 -0.96 -27.23 7.45
N ILE A 131 -1.59 -26.62 6.43
CA ILE A 131 -2.41 -27.36 5.46
C ILE A 131 -1.58 -28.45 4.75
N TYR A 132 -0.36 -28.12 4.33
CA TYR A 132 0.52 -29.10 3.67
C TYR A 132 1.01 -30.20 4.60
N ARG A 133 1.17 -29.92 5.88
CA ARG A 133 1.48 -30.92 6.90
C ARG A 133 0.34 -31.96 6.96
N TYR A 134 -0.92 -31.52 7.12
CA TYR A 134 -2.07 -32.43 7.13
C TYR A 134 -2.24 -33.21 5.82
N ALA A 135 -1.97 -32.58 4.69
CA ALA A 135 -1.98 -33.28 3.40
C ALA A 135 -0.88 -34.35 3.30
N GLY A 136 0.28 -34.10 3.92
CA GLY A 136 1.38 -35.08 4.02
C GLY A 136 1.04 -36.26 4.91
N ASP A 137 0.22 -36.05 5.92
CA ASP A 137 -0.27 -37.11 6.84
C ASP A 137 -1.38 -37.99 6.23
N GLY A 138 -1.73 -37.76 4.95
CA GLY A 138 -2.67 -38.59 4.20
C GLY A 138 -4.13 -38.17 4.29
N HIS A 139 -4.42 -37.00 4.85
CA HIS A 139 -5.78 -36.45 4.87
C HIS A 139 -6.24 -36.03 3.48
N SER A 140 -7.57 -36.01 3.27
CA SER A 140 -8.13 -35.48 2.03
C SER A 140 -7.78 -34.01 1.86
N ARG A 141 -7.82 -33.49 0.61
CA ARG A 141 -7.55 -32.04 0.34
C ARG A 141 -8.47 -31.13 1.15
N TYR A 142 -9.74 -31.50 1.26
CA TYR A 142 -10.72 -30.73 2.02
C TYR A 142 -10.41 -30.75 3.52
N ASP A 143 -10.18 -31.94 4.09
CA ASP A 143 -9.88 -32.10 5.51
C ASP A 143 -8.58 -31.39 5.88
N SER A 144 -7.55 -31.48 5.03
CA SER A 144 -6.28 -30.76 5.22
C SER A 144 -6.47 -29.26 5.30
N CYS A 145 -7.31 -28.68 4.44
CA CYS A 145 -7.63 -27.27 4.48
C CYS A 145 -8.39 -26.87 5.76
N VAL A 146 -9.40 -27.64 6.14
CA VAL A 146 -10.22 -27.33 7.32
C VAL A 146 -9.42 -27.51 8.61
N LEU A 147 -8.79 -28.67 8.80
CA LEU A 147 -8.03 -28.98 10.00
C LEU A 147 -6.78 -28.10 10.13
N GLY A 148 -6.01 -27.98 9.03
CA GLY A 148 -4.81 -27.19 9.01
C GLY A 148 -5.06 -25.70 9.28
N THR A 149 -6.17 -25.15 8.80
CA THR A 149 -6.53 -23.76 9.12
C THR A 149 -7.05 -23.60 10.53
N SER A 150 -7.94 -24.52 10.98
CA SER A 150 -8.55 -24.43 12.32
C SER A 150 -7.53 -24.49 13.45
N GLU A 151 -6.46 -25.22 13.29
CA GLU A 151 -5.40 -25.35 14.29
C GLU A 151 -4.66 -24.03 14.54
N VAL A 152 -4.42 -23.24 13.50
CA VAL A 152 -3.61 -22.02 13.60
C VAL A 152 -4.43 -20.73 13.68
N VAL A 153 -5.75 -20.79 13.42
CA VAL A 153 -6.61 -19.60 13.37
C VAL A 153 -6.59 -18.79 14.68
N SER A 154 -6.58 -19.49 15.82
CA SER A 154 -6.54 -18.84 17.14
C SER A 154 -5.25 -18.06 17.35
N SER A 155 -4.10 -18.64 17.00
CA SER A 155 -2.79 -18.02 17.13
C SER A 155 -2.65 -16.80 16.20
N ILE A 156 -3.11 -16.91 14.95
CA ILE A 156 -3.08 -15.83 13.98
C ILE A 156 -4.00 -14.69 14.42
N THR A 157 -5.20 -15.00 14.92
CA THR A 157 -6.12 -14.00 15.41
C THR A 157 -5.54 -13.25 16.62
N ALA A 158 -4.94 -13.96 17.56
CA ALA A 158 -4.31 -13.36 18.74
C ALA A 158 -3.14 -12.44 18.34
N SER A 159 -2.27 -12.90 17.43
CA SER A 159 -1.15 -12.11 16.89
C SER A 159 -1.65 -10.84 16.19
N SER A 160 -2.65 -10.95 15.33
CA SER A 160 -3.23 -9.81 14.61
C SER A 160 -3.87 -8.81 15.56
N LEU A 161 -4.63 -9.25 16.57
CA LEU A 161 -5.23 -8.39 17.58
C LEU A 161 -4.16 -7.67 18.42
N THR A 162 -3.09 -8.37 18.78
CA THR A 162 -1.96 -7.77 19.51
C THR A 162 -1.31 -6.66 18.68
N THR A 163 -1.11 -6.89 17.40
CA THR A 163 -0.56 -5.87 16.50
C THR A 163 -1.48 -4.66 16.38
N ILE A 164 -2.79 -4.88 16.20
CA ILE A 164 -3.78 -3.79 16.19
C ILE A 164 -3.72 -2.99 17.48
N ALA A 165 -3.67 -3.67 18.64
CA ALA A 165 -3.62 -3.00 19.95
C ALA A 165 -2.36 -2.15 20.13
N VAL A 166 -1.22 -2.56 19.56
CA VAL A 166 0.03 -1.78 19.62
C VAL A 166 -0.02 -0.57 18.69
N PHE A 167 -0.56 -0.70 17.49
CA PHE A 167 -0.58 0.39 16.50
C PHE A 167 -1.77 1.34 16.65
N LEU A 168 -2.85 0.92 17.29
CA LEU A 168 -4.05 1.74 17.48
C LEU A 168 -3.77 3.10 18.15
N PRO A 169 -2.98 3.19 19.24
CA PRO A 169 -2.67 4.48 19.86
C PRO A 169 -1.92 5.44 18.92
N ILE A 170 -1.04 4.90 18.04
CA ILE A 170 -0.27 5.70 17.09
C ILE A 170 -1.20 6.28 16.00
N GLY A 171 -2.22 5.52 15.61
CA GLY A 171 -3.21 5.97 14.62
C GLY A 171 -4.24 6.97 15.16
N LEU A 172 -4.40 7.06 16.49
CA LEU A 172 -5.33 7.97 17.15
C LEU A 172 -4.67 9.28 17.64
N SER A 173 -3.35 9.37 17.58
CA SER A 173 -2.57 10.54 17.97
C SER A 173 -2.26 11.47 16.81
#